data_635f3c0a9bcbad909d877072af317dbb
#
_entry.id   635f3c0a9bcbad909d877072af317dbb
#
_cell.length_a   1.000
_cell.length_b   1.000
_cell.length_c   1.000
_cell.angle_alpha   90.00
_cell.angle_beta   90.00
_cell.angle_gamma   90.00
#
_symmetry.space_group_name_H-M   'P 1'
#
loop_
_entity.id
_entity.type
_entity.pdbx_description
1 polymer ?
#
loop_
_entity_poly.entity_id
_entity_poly.type
_entity_poly.pdbx_seq_one_letter_code
_entity_poly.pdbx_strand_id
1 'polypeptide(L)'
;MPPSRRFSHWAGLNLGRPLVMGIVNVTPDSFSDGGRWRDPRDAIAAGVAMAEEGADIVDIGGESTRPGAVAISVSEEQDRVLPVIQALAAEGICLSVDTRHAATMRIALQSGARIVNDVSGLTHDAGAAAEVAGLGCPVVLMHMRGTPATMSARAIYQDVVAEVRAELQARVDAAIQAGIQPQQIAVDPGIGFAKWAEHSQIILRRLHDLASLGFPVLVGV
;
A
#
# COMPACT_ATOMS: atom_id res chain seq x y z
N MET A 1 -19.05 -3.89 22.62
CA MET A 1 -19.55 -3.00 21.57
C MET A 1 -18.58 -3.10 20.41
N PRO A 2 -19.05 -3.19 19.14
CA PRO A 2 -18.13 -3.01 18.03
C PRO A 2 -17.48 -1.64 18.16
N PRO A 3 -16.16 -1.50 17.85
CA PRO A 3 -15.53 -0.19 17.85
C PRO A 3 -16.35 0.74 16.94
N SER A 4 -16.72 1.91 17.47
CA SER A 4 -17.41 2.93 16.67
C SER A 4 -16.53 3.21 15.46
N ARG A 5 -17.06 3.01 14.24
CA ARG A 5 -16.33 3.38 13.02
C ARG A 5 -16.01 4.87 13.11
N ARG A 6 -14.73 5.19 13.30
CA ARG A 6 -14.27 6.58 13.42
C ARG A 6 -14.48 7.34 12.12
N PHE A 7 -14.46 6.63 10.99
CA PHE A 7 -14.64 7.18 9.65
C PHE A 7 -15.69 6.39 8.86
N SER A 8 -16.62 7.09 8.23
CA SER A 8 -17.58 6.53 7.27
C SER A 8 -17.08 6.53 5.83
N HIS A 9 -16.06 7.34 5.55
CA HIS A 9 -15.41 7.47 4.24
C HIS A 9 -13.90 7.51 4.40
N TRP A 10 -13.18 7.01 3.39
CA TRP A 10 -11.75 7.13 3.23
C TRP A 10 -11.43 7.23 1.74
N ALA A 11 -10.47 8.08 1.34
CA ALA A 11 -10.13 8.35 -0.05
C ALA A 11 -11.34 8.74 -0.93
N GLY A 12 -12.37 9.37 -0.35
CA GLY A 12 -13.64 9.69 -1.03
C GLY A 12 -14.59 8.50 -1.19
N LEU A 13 -14.20 7.31 -0.76
CA LEU A 13 -14.98 6.08 -0.88
C LEU A 13 -15.76 5.80 0.40
N ASN A 14 -16.99 5.28 0.26
CA ASN A 14 -17.85 4.92 1.38
C ASN A 14 -17.43 3.58 1.98
N LEU A 15 -17.15 3.57 3.29
CA LEU A 15 -16.76 2.38 4.06
C LEU A 15 -17.98 1.58 4.60
N GLY A 16 -19.17 1.80 4.07
CA GLY A 16 -20.39 1.05 4.44
C GLY A 16 -20.29 -0.46 4.17
N ARG A 17 -19.41 -0.88 3.24
CA ARG A 17 -19.04 -2.25 2.91
C ARG A 17 -17.51 -2.39 2.85
N PRO A 18 -16.95 -3.59 2.84
CA PRO A 18 -15.56 -3.80 2.44
C PRO A 18 -15.33 -3.26 1.03
N LEU A 19 -14.19 -2.60 0.83
CA LEU A 19 -13.70 -2.17 -0.48
C LEU A 19 -12.73 -3.22 -1.01
N VAL A 20 -12.70 -3.39 -2.33
CA VAL A 20 -11.78 -4.29 -3.02
C VAL A 20 -10.70 -3.46 -3.70
N MET A 21 -9.43 -3.78 -3.41
CA MET A 21 -8.28 -3.19 -4.07
C MET A 21 -7.64 -4.26 -4.96
N GLY A 22 -7.71 -4.06 -6.28
CA GLY A 22 -7.00 -4.86 -7.26
C GLY A 22 -5.53 -4.43 -7.32
N ILE A 23 -4.60 -5.38 -7.56
CA ILE A 23 -3.15 -5.10 -7.58
C ILE A 23 -2.59 -5.36 -8.97
N VAL A 24 -1.97 -4.35 -9.56
CA VAL A 24 -1.27 -4.42 -10.85
C VAL A 24 0.22 -4.17 -10.61
N ASN A 25 1.03 -5.23 -10.67
CA ASN A 25 2.48 -5.13 -10.56
C ASN A 25 3.10 -4.97 -11.95
N VAL A 26 3.71 -3.81 -12.20
CA VAL A 26 4.42 -3.48 -13.45
C VAL A 26 5.90 -3.86 -13.30
N THR A 27 6.15 -5.13 -12.97
CA THR A 27 7.51 -5.65 -12.76
C THR A 27 7.82 -6.75 -13.77
N PRO A 28 9.10 -6.92 -14.19
CA PRO A 28 9.48 -7.94 -15.19
C PRO A 28 9.07 -9.37 -14.80
N ASP A 29 9.02 -9.67 -13.49
CA ASP A 29 8.77 -11.01 -12.96
C ASP A 29 7.28 -11.32 -12.70
N SER A 30 6.40 -10.33 -12.79
CA SER A 30 5.00 -10.47 -12.35
C SER A 30 4.15 -11.40 -13.19
N PHE A 31 4.66 -11.79 -14.38
CA PHE A 31 3.92 -12.63 -15.32
C PHE A 31 4.87 -13.43 -16.20
N SER A 32 5.71 -14.25 -15.57
CA SER A 32 6.73 -15.02 -16.26
C SER A 32 6.19 -16.03 -17.24
N ASP A 33 6.52 -15.82 -18.52
CA ASP A 33 7.06 -16.85 -19.40
C ASP A 33 8.09 -16.16 -20.32
N GLY A 34 9.33 -16.00 -19.80
CA GLY A 34 10.49 -15.66 -20.64
C GLY A 34 10.95 -14.20 -20.71
N GLY A 35 11.03 -13.46 -19.59
CA GLY A 35 12.02 -12.37 -19.46
C GLY A 35 11.89 -11.17 -20.41
N ARG A 36 10.72 -10.83 -20.89
CA ARG A 36 10.48 -9.61 -21.67
C ARG A 36 9.74 -8.58 -20.81
N TRP A 37 10.19 -7.32 -20.88
CA TRP A 37 9.45 -6.17 -20.40
C TRP A 37 8.02 -6.27 -20.90
N ARG A 38 7.03 -6.39 -20.00
CA ARG A 38 5.65 -6.36 -20.44
C ARG A 38 5.33 -4.96 -20.94
N ASP A 39 4.66 -4.94 -22.08
CA ASP A 39 4.06 -3.74 -22.64
C ASP A 39 3.16 -3.11 -21.57
N PRO A 40 3.30 -1.81 -21.27
CA PRO A 40 2.38 -1.10 -20.38
C PRO A 40 0.90 -1.35 -20.71
N ARG A 41 0.59 -1.68 -21.97
CA ARG A 41 -0.77 -2.03 -22.43
C ARG A 41 -1.36 -3.23 -21.72
N ASP A 42 -0.55 -4.23 -21.34
CA ASP A 42 -1.05 -5.41 -20.62
C ASP A 42 -1.46 -5.03 -19.19
N ALA A 43 -0.66 -4.18 -18.52
CA ALA A 43 -0.96 -3.66 -17.19
C ALA A 43 -2.21 -2.77 -17.19
N ILE A 44 -2.35 -1.92 -18.22
CA ILE A 44 -3.53 -1.07 -18.42
C ILE A 44 -4.77 -1.95 -18.63
N ALA A 45 -4.71 -2.96 -19.52
CA ALA A 45 -5.83 -3.87 -19.75
C ALA A 45 -6.22 -4.64 -18.48
N ALA A 46 -5.23 -5.08 -17.68
CA ALA A 46 -5.50 -5.73 -16.39
C ALA A 46 -6.18 -4.78 -15.39
N GLY A 47 -5.74 -3.53 -15.31
CA GLY A 47 -6.36 -2.53 -14.44
C GLY A 47 -7.79 -2.20 -14.83
N VAL A 48 -8.08 -2.07 -16.13
CA VAL A 48 -9.44 -1.87 -16.65
C VAL A 48 -10.32 -3.07 -16.29
N ALA A 49 -9.85 -4.30 -16.55
CA ALA A 49 -10.60 -5.51 -16.26
C ALA A 49 -10.92 -5.63 -14.75
N MET A 50 -9.96 -5.34 -13.87
CA MET A 50 -10.20 -5.34 -12.42
C MET A 50 -11.28 -4.33 -12.02
N ALA A 51 -11.28 -3.14 -12.61
CA ALA A 51 -12.30 -2.11 -12.33
C ALA A 51 -13.67 -2.56 -12.84
N GLU A 52 -13.77 -3.15 -14.03
CA GLU A 52 -15.00 -3.72 -14.59
C GLU A 52 -15.53 -4.90 -13.76
N GLU A 53 -14.66 -5.70 -13.16
CA GLU A 53 -14.99 -6.80 -12.25
C GLU A 53 -15.41 -6.30 -10.85
N GLY A 54 -15.28 -5.01 -10.57
CA GLY A 54 -15.80 -4.38 -9.36
C GLY A 54 -14.74 -4.00 -8.32
N ALA A 55 -13.48 -3.89 -8.68
CA ALA A 55 -12.48 -3.29 -7.81
C ALA A 55 -12.82 -1.80 -7.58
N ASP A 56 -12.81 -1.38 -6.33
CA ASP A 56 -13.03 0.01 -5.92
C ASP A 56 -11.78 0.87 -6.11
N ILE A 57 -10.61 0.23 -6.03
CA ILE A 57 -9.28 0.84 -6.14
C ILE A 57 -8.42 -0.11 -6.97
N VAL A 58 -7.56 0.44 -7.83
CA VAL A 58 -6.50 -0.32 -8.50
C VAL A 58 -5.15 0.22 -8.04
N ASP A 59 -4.34 -0.65 -7.42
CA ASP A 59 -3.03 -0.32 -6.86
C ASP A 59 -1.92 -0.67 -7.85
N ILE A 60 -1.09 0.32 -8.20
CA ILE A 60 -0.07 0.21 -9.25
C ILE A 60 1.31 0.19 -8.59
N GLY A 61 2.03 -0.92 -8.72
CA GLY A 61 3.38 -1.09 -8.18
C GLY A 61 4.44 -1.30 -9.27
N GLY A 62 5.55 -0.57 -9.19
CA GLY A 62 6.68 -0.67 -10.13
C GLY A 62 7.87 -1.44 -9.60
N GLU A 63 7.97 -1.61 -8.28
CA GLU A 63 9.03 -2.34 -7.59
C GLU A 63 8.48 -3.61 -6.95
N SER A 64 9.21 -4.72 -7.09
CA SER A 64 8.82 -5.95 -6.40
C SER A 64 9.15 -5.86 -4.92
N THR A 65 8.17 -6.13 -4.07
CA THR A 65 8.32 -6.18 -2.61
C THR A 65 8.43 -7.61 -2.07
N ARG A 66 8.58 -8.61 -2.95
CA ARG A 66 8.77 -10.03 -2.57
C ARG A 66 10.09 -10.23 -1.82
N PRO A 67 10.19 -11.26 -0.96
CA PRO A 67 11.46 -11.60 -0.30
C PRO A 67 12.59 -11.76 -1.30
N GLY A 68 13.71 -11.05 -1.07
CA GLY A 68 14.88 -11.12 -1.93
C GLY A 68 14.82 -10.31 -3.22
N ALA A 69 13.76 -9.54 -3.46
CA ALA A 69 13.69 -8.66 -4.63
C ALA A 69 14.83 -7.64 -4.62
N VAL A 70 15.36 -7.38 -5.81
CA VAL A 70 16.39 -6.37 -6.04
C VAL A 70 15.71 -5.00 -6.14
N ALA A 71 16.23 -4.02 -5.40
CA ALA A 71 15.76 -2.65 -5.50
C ALA A 71 16.08 -2.07 -6.87
N ILE A 72 15.17 -1.28 -7.40
CA ILE A 72 15.33 -0.54 -8.65
C ILE A 72 15.56 0.95 -8.39
N SER A 73 16.01 1.69 -9.39
CA SER A 73 16.13 3.14 -9.28
C SER A 73 14.73 3.79 -9.27
N VAL A 74 14.65 4.97 -8.65
CA VAL A 74 13.43 5.80 -8.66
C VAL A 74 12.97 6.11 -10.09
N SER A 75 13.92 6.41 -10.99
CA SER A 75 13.59 6.67 -12.40
C SER A 75 12.97 5.45 -13.06
N GLU A 76 13.53 4.26 -12.84
CA GLU A 76 13.01 3.02 -13.40
C GLU A 76 11.61 2.69 -12.85
N GLU A 77 11.37 2.92 -11.55
CA GLU A 77 10.04 2.77 -10.95
C GLU A 77 9.04 3.70 -11.63
N GLN A 78 9.41 4.98 -11.80
CA GLN A 78 8.56 5.98 -12.46
C GLN A 78 8.27 5.61 -13.92
N ASP A 79 9.28 5.20 -14.68
CA ASP A 79 9.13 4.80 -16.08
C ASP A 79 8.13 3.64 -16.23
N ARG A 80 8.04 2.75 -15.22
CA ARG A 80 7.09 1.65 -15.21
C ARG A 80 5.67 2.08 -14.86
N VAL A 81 5.49 2.85 -13.77
CA VAL A 81 4.15 3.11 -13.22
C VAL A 81 3.43 4.26 -13.90
N LEU A 82 4.13 5.32 -14.33
CA LEU A 82 3.48 6.53 -14.81
C LEU A 82 2.63 6.35 -16.06
N PRO A 83 3.06 5.61 -17.11
CA PRO A 83 2.22 5.39 -18.28
C PRO A 83 0.92 4.64 -17.94
N VAL A 84 0.99 3.70 -16.98
CA VAL A 84 -0.17 2.92 -16.54
C VAL A 84 -1.12 3.80 -15.72
N ILE A 85 -0.60 4.58 -14.77
CA ILE A 85 -1.39 5.52 -13.96
C ILE A 85 -2.12 6.53 -14.85
N GLN A 86 -1.43 7.14 -15.81
CA GLN A 86 -2.02 8.14 -16.70
C GLN A 86 -3.17 7.56 -17.55
N ALA A 87 -2.98 6.36 -18.10
CA ALA A 87 -3.99 5.71 -18.91
C ALA A 87 -5.22 5.32 -18.07
N LEU A 88 -5.03 4.68 -16.92
CA LEU A 88 -6.13 4.26 -16.06
C LEU A 88 -6.85 5.45 -15.40
N ALA A 89 -6.15 6.54 -15.09
CA ALA A 89 -6.76 7.76 -14.59
C ALA A 89 -7.66 8.43 -15.62
N ALA A 90 -7.31 8.36 -16.91
CA ALA A 90 -8.16 8.85 -18.01
C ALA A 90 -9.49 8.08 -18.13
N GLU A 91 -9.52 6.80 -17.73
CA GLU A 91 -10.73 5.99 -17.62
C GLU A 91 -11.55 6.27 -16.34
N GLY A 92 -11.10 7.19 -15.49
CA GLY A 92 -11.78 7.56 -14.25
C GLY A 92 -11.63 6.56 -13.09
N ILE A 93 -10.73 5.59 -13.21
CA ILE A 93 -10.46 4.56 -12.20
C ILE A 93 -9.80 5.20 -10.98
N CYS A 94 -10.21 4.80 -9.77
CA CYS A 94 -9.57 5.23 -8.53
C CYS A 94 -8.25 4.48 -8.35
N LEU A 95 -7.12 5.21 -8.38
CA LEU A 95 -5.79 4.62 -8.39
C LEU A 95 -5.03 4.87 -7.08
N SER A 96 -4.33 3.84 -6.65
CA SER A 96 -3.28 3.87 -5.64
C SER A 96 -1.93 3.65 -6.31
N VAL A 97 -0.87 4.23 -5.77
CA VAL A 97 0.52 3.92 -6.16
C VAL A 97 1.22 3.22 -5.00
N ASP A 98 1.70 1.98 -5.24
CA ASP A 98 2.57 1.26 -4.31
C ASP A 98 4.02 1.70 -4.53
N THR A 99 4.51 2.54 -3.64
CA THR A 99 5.88 3.05 -3.68
C THR A 99 6.37 3.47 -2.31
N ARG A 100 7.68 3.36 -2.10
CA ARG A 100 8.39 3.81 -0.89
C ARG A 100 9.16 5.10 -1.11
N HIS A 101 9.13 5.67 -2.33
CA HIS A 101 9.94 6.82 -2.74
C HIS A 101 9.09 8.10 -2.84
N ALA A 102 9.43 9.12 -2.06
CA ALA A 102 8.74 10.41 -2.05
C ALA A 102 8.64 11.05 -3.45
N ALA A 103 9.69 10.93 -4.25
CA ALA A 103 9.69 11.46 -5.62
C ALA A 103 8.66 10.76 -6.52
N THR A 104 8.49 9.44 -6.39
CA THR A 104 7.46 8.69 -7.14
C THR A 104 6.07 9.02 -6.63
N MET A 105 5.86 9.14 -5.30
CA MET A 105 4.59 9.58 -4.72
C MET A 105 4.10 10.87 -5.38
N ARG A 106 4.97 11.89 -5.42
CA ARG A 106 4.65 13.20 -6.00
C ARG A 106 4.19 13.10 -7.45
N ILE A 107 5.01 12.46 -8.30
CA ILE A 107 4.75 12.42 -9.74
C ILE A 107 3.55 11.53 -10.05
N ALA A 108 3.35 10.42 -9.33
CA ALA A 108 2.20 9.55 -9.49
C ALA A 108 0.88 10.28 -9.17
N LEU A 109 0.83 11.07 -8.08
CA LEU A 109 -0.34 11.88 -7.72
C LEU A 109 -0.63 12.96 -8.78
N GLN A 110 0.43 13.61 -9.30
CA GLN A 110 0.29 14.57 -10.42
C GLN A 110 -0.19 13.90 -11.71
N SER A 111 0.07 12.61 -11.89
CA SER A 111 -0.32 11.81 -13.05
C SER A 111 -1.72 11.19 -12.92
N GLY A 112 -2.42 11.37 -11.78
CA GLY A 112 -3.79 10.94 -11.59
C GLY A 112 -4.02 9.86 -10.53
N ALA A 113 -2.97 9.34 -9.87
CA ALA A 113 -3.15 8.55 -8.68
C ALA A 113 -3.79 9.41 -7.57
N ARG A 114 -4.56 8.80 -6.69
CA ARG A 114 -5.26 9.48 -5.59
C ARG A 114 -4.77 9.06 -4.22
N ILE A 115 -4.17 7.88 -4.11
CA ILE A 115 -3.80 7.22 -2.87
C ILE A 115 -2.33 6.85 -2.95
N VAL A 116 -1.60 6.98 -1.85
CA VAL A 116 -0.27 6.42 -1.67
C VAL A 116 -0.40 5.14 -0.84
N ASN A 117 0.15 4.03 -1.32
CA ASN A 117 0.31 2.79 -0.58
C ASN A 117 1.80 2.59 -0.33
N ASP A 118 2.24 2.68 0.93
CA ASP A 118 3.67 2.51 1.28
C ASP A 118 3.87 1.31 2.20
N VAL A 119 4.41 0.24 1.64
CA VAL A 119 4.73 -0.99 2.37
C VAL A 119 5.76 -0.80 3.50
N SER A 120 6.50 0.31 3.49
CA SER A 120 7.41 0.67 4.58
C SER A 120 6.73 1.49 5.69
N GLY A 121 5.49 1.97 5.47
CA GLY A 121 4.79 2.86 6.39
C GLY A 121 5.51 4.19 6.57
N LEU A 122 6.00 4.78 5.47
CA LEU A 122 6.74 6.05 5.38
C LEU A 122 8.09 6.06 6.12
N THR A 123 8.73 4.88 6.26
CA THR A 123 10.02 4.78 6.98
C THR A 123 11.22 4.57 6.06
N HIS A 124 11.00 4.28 4.77
CA HIS A 124 12.08 4.02 3.83
C HIS A 124 12.75 5.32 3.33
N ASP A 125 11.96 6.26 2.89
CA ASP A 125 12.41 7.57 2.40
C ASP A 125 12.11 8.63 3.47
N ALA A 126 13.14 9.32 3.93
CA ALA A 126 13.03 10.33 4.98
C ALA A 126 12.12 11.51 4.56
N GLY A 127 11.93 11.74 3.26
CA GLY A 127 11.06 12.77 2.70
C GLY A 127 9.60 12.33 2.56
N ALA A 128 9.29 11.02 2.64
CA ALA A 128 7.97 10.48 2.29
C ALA A 128 6.83 11.06 3.14
N ALA A 129 7.01 11.14 4.46
CA ALA A 129 5.97 11.66 5.35
C ALA A 129 5.66 13.15 5.07
N ALA A 130 6.68 13.97 4.87
CA ALA A 130 6.51 15.38 4.51
C ALA A 130 5.87 15.55 3.14
N GLU A 131 6.22 14.71 2.18
CA GLU A 131 5.65 14.71 0.84
C GLU A 131 4.15 14.38 0.87
N VAL A 132 3.76 13.29 1.53
CA VAL A 132 2.35 12.88 1.68
C VAL A 132 1.54 13.97 2.40
N ALA A 133 2.11 14.58 3.45
CA ALA A 133 1.48 15.70 4.16
C ALA A 133 1.26 16.91 3.24
N GLY A 134 2.26 17.26 2.44
CA GLY A 134 2.19 18.37 1.48
C GLY A 134 1.21 18.13 0.33
N LEU A 135 1.10 16.88 -0.15
CA LEU A 135 0.15 16.46 -1.18
C LEU A 135 -1.29 16.39 -0.66
N GLY A 136 -1.48 16.24 0.65
CA GLY A 136 -2.80 16.13 1.26
C GLY A 136 -3.60 14.91 0.82
N CYS A 137 -2.93 13.85 0.37
CA CYS A 137 -3.56 12.64 -0.18
C CYS A 137 -3.81 11.57 0.89
N PRO A 138 -4.76 10.65 0.66
CA PRO A 138 -4.89 9.43 1.44
C PRO A 138 -3.64 8.55 1.36
N VAL A 139 -3.34 7.86 2.48
CA VAL A 139 -2.17 6.99 2.57
C VAL A 139 -2.49 5.71 3.34
N VAL A 140 -1.96 4.59 2.85
CA VAL A 140 -1.91 3.32 3.56
C VAL A 140 -0.54 3.16 4.21
N LEU A 141 -0.52 2.97 5.53
CA LEU A 141 0.68 2.71 6.30
C LEU A 141 0.76 1.22 6.61
N MET A 142 1.63 0.49 5.88
CA MET A 142 1.77 -0.93 6.13
C MET A 142 2.85 -1.22 7.18
N HIS A 143 2.63 -2.29 7.94
CA HIS A 143 3.59 -2.82 8.90
C HIS A 143 4.55 -3.80 8.23
N MET A 144 5.83 -3.48 8.26
CA MET A 144 6.93 -4.38 7.93
C MET A 144 8.13 -4.09 8.86
N ARG A 145 8.85 -5.13 9.28
CA ARG A 145 10.15 -5.01 9.96
C ARG A 145 11.27 -5.23 8.95
N GLY A 146 12.20 -4.29 8.85
CA GLY A 146 13.30 -4.34 7.89
C GLY A 146 12.88 -3.90 6.49
N THR A 147 13.43 -4.53 5.48
CA THR A 147 13.17 -4.31 4.05
C THR A 147 12.74 -5.63 3.41
N PRO A 148 12.21 -5.65 2.19
CA PRO A 148 11.91 -6.90 1.48
C PRO A 148 13.08 -7.90 1.47
N ALA A 149 14.31 -7.41 1.37
CA ALA A 149 15.52 -8.25 1.41
C ALA A 149 15.84 -8.83 2.80
N THR A 150 15.43 -8.17 3.89
CA THR A 150 15.83 -8.54 5.26
C THR A 150 14.67 -8.94 6.17
N MET A 151 13.44 -8.79 5.71
CA MET A 151 12.23 -8.94 6.53
C MET A 151 12.06 -10.36 7.10
N SER A 152 12.46 -11.41 6.37
CA SER A 152 12.32 -12.79 6.84
C SER A 152 13.11 -13.05 8.13
N ALA A 153 14.31 -12.48 8.24
CA ALA A 153 15.14 -12.61 9.44
C ALA A 153 14.59 -11.79 10.63
N ARG A 154 13.63 -10.90 10.41
CA ARG A 154 13.01 -10.06 11.42
C ARG A 154 11.61 -10.52 11.84
N ALA A 155 11.14 -11.66 11.33
CA ALA A 155 9.84 -12.26 11.67
C ALA A 155 9.86 -12.94 13.05
N ILE A 156 10.27 -12.20 14.09
CA ILE A 156 10.39 -12.66 15.48
C ILE A 156 9.44 -11.83 16.34
N TYR A 157 8.45 -12.48 16.97
CA TYR A 157 7.43 -11.84 17.81
C TYR A 157 7.20 -12.67 19.07
N GLN A 158 6.88 -12.01 20.17
CA GLN A 158 6.34 -12.64 21.37
C GLN A 158 4.80 -12.68 21.31
N ASP A 159 4.16 -11.53 21.02
CA ASP A 159 2.75 -11.41 20.64
C ASP A 159 2.66 -10.58 19.34
N VAL A 160 2.54 -11.27 18.23
CA VAL A 160 2.55 -10.64 16.90
C VAL A 160 1.46 -9.56 16.76
N VAL A 161 0.28 -9.75 17.34
CA VAL A 161 -0.82 -8.78 17.21
C VAL A 161 -0.56 -7.54 18.06
N ALA A 162 -0.12 -7.72 19.30
CA ALA A 162 0.20 -6.61 20.19
C ALA A 162 1.35 -5.77 19.63
N GLU A 163 2.42 -6.42 19.14
CA GLU A 163 3.58 -5.74 18.60
C GLU A 163 3.27 -5.03 17.28
N VAL A 164 2.60 -5.69 16.33
CA VAL A 164 2.16 -5.07 15.06
C VAL A 164 1.27 -3.87 15.33
N ARG A 165 0.33 -3.98 16.27
CA ARG A 165 -0.55 -2.88 16.68
C ARG A 165 0.24 -1.71 17.23
N ALA A 166 1.19 -1.97 18.13
CA ALA A 166 2.03 -0.92 18.73
C ALA A 166 2.92 -0.22 17.69
N GLU A 167 3.52 -1.00 16.77
CA GLU A 167 4.37 -0.45 15.71
C GLU A 167 3.57 0.33 14.68
N LEU A 168 2.35 -0.11 14.32
CA LEU A 168 1.44 0.68 13.48
C LEU A 168 1.01 1.98 14.17
N GLN A 169 0.69 1.94 15.48
CA GLN A 169 0.37 3.15 16.22
C GLN A 169 1.51 4.16 16.16
N ALA A 170 2.75 3.71 16.37
CA ALA A 170 3.92 4.59 16.29
C ALA A 170 4.09 5.22 14.89
N ARG A 171 3.80 4.48 13.81
CA ARG A 171 3.82 5.02 12.43
C ARG A 171 2.70 6.03 12.20
N VAL A 172 1.51 5.75 12.70
CA VAL A 172 0.39 6.70 12.66
C VAL A 172 0.73 8.00 13.40
N ASP A 173 1.30 7.88 14.60
CA ASP A 173 1.69 9.05 15.40
C ASP A 173 2.76 9.89 14.67
N ALA A 174 3.75 9.24 14.06
CA ALA A 174 4.76 9.91 13.26
C ALA A 174 4.18 10.59 12.01
N ALA A 175 3.25 9.94 11.32
CA ALA A 175 2.55 10.51 10.16
C ALA A 175 1.73 11.75 10.54
N ILE A 176 1.01 11.70 11.66
CA ILE A 176 0.24 12.84 12.18
C ILE A 176 1.19 13.99 12.58
N GLN A 177 2.31 13.69 13.22
CA GLN A 177 3.34 14.71 13.57
C GLN A 177 3.94 15.37 12.31
N ALA A 178 4.05 14.64 11.21
CA ALA A 178 4.48 15.18 9.91
C ALA A 178 3.42 16.05 9.22
N GLY A 179 2.18 16.11 9.74
CA GLY A 179 1.09 16.93 9.23
C GLY A 179 0.01 16.17 8.44
N ILE A 180 0.12 14.84 8.31
CA ILE A 180 -0.90 14.01 7.67
C ILE A 180 -2.16 13.98 8.56
N GLN A 181 -3.31 14.29 7.99
CA GLN A 181 -4.55 14.31 8.77
C GLN A 181 -5.03 12.88 9.07
N PRO A 182 -5.59 12.61 10.27
CA PRO A 182 -6.07 11.28 10.64
C PRO A 182 -7.05 10.67 9.62
N GLN A 183 -7.86 11.50 8.94
CA GLN A 183 -8.83 11.06 7.93
C GLN A 183 -8.20 10.53 6.65
N GLN A 184 -6.93 10.84 6.41
CA GLN A 184 -6.17 10.39 5.25
C GLN A 184 -5.54 9.01 5.47
N ILE A 185 -5.43 8.55 6.73
CA ILE A 185 -4.67 7.36 7.09
C ILE A 185 -5.56 6.11 7.06
N ALA A 186 -5.09 5.07 6.38
CA ALA A 186 -5.46 3.68 6.58
C ALA A 186 -4.24 2.89 7.05
N VAL A 187 -4.44 1.76 7.71
CA VAL A 187 -3.36 0.92 8.22
C VAL A 187 -3.45 -0.49 7.64
N ASP A 188 -2.30 -1.12 7.42
CA ASP A 188 -2.21 -2.50 6.93
C ASP A 188 -1.27 -3.31 7.86
N PRO A 189 -1.71 -4.44 8.41
CA PRO A 189 -0.85 -5.31 9.22
C PRO A 189 0.30 -5.95 8.45
N GLY A 190 0.31 -5.91 7.12
CA GLY A 190 1.34 -6.47 6.28
C GLY A 190 1.42 -8.00 6.38
N ILE A 191 0.35 -8.70 5.99
CA ILE A 191 0.33 -10.17 5.94
C ILE A 191 1.43 -10.65 4.99
N GLY A 192 2.26 -11.61 5.46
CA GLY A 192 3.42 -12.10 4.69
C GLY A 192 4.68 -11.22 4.75
N PHE A 193 4.60 -9.97 5.23
CA PHE A 193 5.75 -9.08 5.37
C PHE A 193 6.35 -9.16 6.77
N ALA A 194 7.59 -9.64 6.88
CA ALA A 194 8.25 -9.96 8.15
C ALA A 194 7.38 -10.84 9.07
N LYS A 195 6.61 -11.75 8.50
CA LYS A 195 5.69 -12.63 9.22
C LYS A 195 5.67 -14.01 8.57
N TRP A 196 5.79 -15.04 9.38
CA TRP A 196 5.55 -16.41 8.95
C TRP A 196 4.06 -16.68 8.79
N ALA A 197 3.69 -17.79 8.15
CA ALA A 197 2.30 -18.17 7.94
C ALA A 197 1.49 -18.20 9.24
N GLU A 198 2.08 -18.69 10.33
CA GLU A 198 1.46 -18.75 11.66
C GLU A 198 1.14 -17.35 12.20
N HIS A 199 2.09 -16.40 12.08
CA HIS A 199 1.89 -15.01 12.48
C HIS A 199 0.75 -14.38 11.69
N SER A 200 0.71 -14.62 10.38
CA SER A 200 -0.32 -14.11 9.48
C SER A 200 -1.71 -14.64 9.86
N GLN A 201 -1.81 -15.95 10.16
CA GLN A 201 -3.07 -16.56 10.60
C GLN A 201 -3.57 -16.00 11.94
N ILE A 202 -2.65 -15.75 12.90
CA ILE A 202 -3.00 -15.16 14.20
C ILE A 202 -3.56 -13.74 13.99
N ILE A 203 -2.91 -12.92 13.16
CA ILE A 203 -3.36 -11.57 12.84
C ILE A 203 -4.75 -11.60 12.19
N LEU A 204 -4.98 -12.47 11.19
CA LEU A 204 -6.27 -12.58 10.51
C LEU A 204 -7.41 -12.97 11.48
N ARG A 205 -7.14 -13.86 12.44
CA ARG A 205 -8.12 -14.22 13.48
C ARG A 205 -8.40 -13.10 14.47
N ARG A 206 -7.51 -12.15 14.62
CA ARG A 206 -7.56 -11.05 15.61
C ARG A 206 -7.57 -9.66 14.94
N LEU A 207 -8.07 -9.53 13.70
CA LEU A 207 -8.18 -8.25 12.99
C LEU A 207 -8.94 -7.17 13.78
N HIS A 208 -9.87 -7.56 14.65
CA HIS A 208 -10.59 -6.63 15.51
C HIS A 208 -9.66 -5.85 16.47
N ASP A 209 -8.53 -6.45 16.88
CA ASP A 209 -7.54 -5.78 17.72
C ASP A 209 -6.84 -4.64 16.96
N LEU A 210 -6.62 -4.82 15.66
CA LEU A 210 -6.06 -3.77 14.79
C LEU A 210 -7.10 -2.70 14.46
N ALA A 211 -8.37 -3.09 14.26
CA ALA A 211 -9.46 -2.14 14.07
C ALA A 211 -9.64 -1.22 15.29
N SER A 212 -9.19 -1.63 16.49
CA SER A 212 -9.19 -0.78 17.69
C SER A 212 -8.28 0.43 17.61
N LEU A 213 -7.35 0.49 16.65
CA LEU A 213 -6.59 1.70 16.32
C LEU A 213 -7.50 2.84 15.84
N GLY A 214 -8.71 2.52 15.34
CA GLY A 214 -9.71 3.49 14.92
C GLY A 214 -9.51 4.02 13.49
N PHE A 215 -8.65 3.38 12.69
CA PHE A 215 -8.40 3.67 11.28
C PHE A 215 -8.99 2.57 10.39
N PRO A 216 -9.31 2.86 9.11
CA PRO A 216 -9.58 1.81 8.12
C PRO A 216 -8.43 0.82 8.08
N VAL A 217 -8.77 -0.48 7.95
CA VAL A 217 -7.77 -1.55 7.89
C VAL A 217 -7.79 -2.15 6.49
N LEU A 218 -6.68 -2.07 5.78
CA LEU A 218 -6.43 -2.82 4.55
C LEU A 218 -5.80 -4.15 4.92
N VAL A 219 -6.18 -5.22 4.22
CA VAL A 219 -5.62 -6.55 4.40
C VAL A 219 -5.34 -7.18 3.04
N GLY A 220 -4.08 -7.43 2.74
CA GLY A 220 -3.66 -8.26 1.60
C GLY A 220 -3.72 -9.75 1.94
N VAL A 221 -4.33 -10.55 1.08
CA VAL A 221 -4.47 -12.00 1.25
C VAL A 221 -4.01 -12.75 0.01
#